data_9c384307c34c082056d45ee3940e8839
#
_entry.id   9c384307c34c082056d45ee3940e8839
#
_cell.length_a   1.000
_cell.length_b   1.000
_cell.length_c   1.000
_cell.angle_alpha   90.00
_cell.angle_beta   90.00
_cell.angle_gamma   90.00
#
_symmetry.space_group_name_H-M   'P 1'
#
loop_
_entity.id
_entity.type
_entity.pdbx_description
1 polymer ?
#
loop_
_entity_poly.entity_id
_entity_poly.type
_entity_poly.pdbx_seq_one_letter_code
_entity_poly.pdbx_strand_id
1 'polypeptide(L)'
;MTLSLVTGGAGFVGRHLVEALQRRGEEVRVLDLVPALGVETVVGSVNDADKAAEAAQGVDTIFHLAGNAQLWASDEGAFDRVNHLGTRMMLEAARASGVRRFVHCSSLTTLVGARTRIGASTADETLRLASDDMLGPYPRSKLLAERAVENSWLDAVIAIPTEPLGAGDESLTPPTRMILDLLGGKIPATIDCVLNFVDVKSLAEGFIAARDKGRRGERYLLGGENVSMRRLLETLEELSGAGMPKTQLPYGAALLAGLVDTAIVAQVTGKPPKAPLTGVRLAGRRVSFSSAKAQAGLGWTSAPF
;
A
#
# COMPACT_ATOMS: atom_id res chain seq x y z
N MET A 1 20.69 15.17 -16.23
CA MET A 1 19.29 14.72 -16.03
C MET A 1 19.30 13.72 -14.89
N THR A 2 18.30 13.73 -14.04
CA THR A 2 18.18 12.76 -12.93
C THR A 2 17.41 11.54 -13.41
N LEU A 3 18.00 10.35 -13.26
CA LEU A 3 17.35 9.09 -13.57
C LEU A 3 16.71 8.53 -12.30
N SER A 4 15.41 8.29 -12.33
CA SER A 4 14.64 7.68 -11.23
C SER A 4 14.27 6.24 -11.57
N LEU A 5 14.55 5.29 -10.66
CA LEU A 5 14.05 3.92 -10.76
C LEU A 5 12.72 3.81 -9.99
N VAL A 6 11.69 3.26 -10.63
CA VAL A 6 10.44 2.90 -9.97
C VAL A 6 10.30 1.37 -10.00
N THR A 7 10.46 0.71 -8.86
CA THR A 7 10.14 -0.72 -8.78
C THR A 7 8.64 -0.90 -8.59
N GLY A 8 8.04 -1.87 -9.28
CA GLY A 8 6.59 -1.99 -9.30
C GLY A 8 5.92 -0.92 -10.19
N GLY A 9 6.66 -0.38 -11.16
CA GLY A 9 6.22 0.73 -12.01
C GLY A 9 5.09 0.38 -12.98
N ALA A 10 4.89 -0.89 -13.32
CA ALA A 10 3.77 -1.34 -14.12
C ALA A 10 2.49 -1.56 -13.29
N GLY A 11 2.59 -1.54 -11.95
CA GLY A 11 1.44 -1.67 -11.04
C GLY A 11 0.59 -0.40 -10.95
N PHE A 12 -0.53 -0.47 -10.23
CA PHE A 12 -1.51 0.62 -10.12
C PHE A 12 -0.90 1.95 -9.65
N VAL A 13 -0.29 1.98 -8.48
CA VAL A 13 0.34 3.21 -7.94
C VAL A 13 1.59 3.58 -8.74
N GLY A 14 2.37 2.57 -9.15
CA GLY A 14 3.63 2.75 -9.86
C GLY A 14 3.46 3.45 -11.20
N ARG A 15 2.44 3.10 -12.00
CA ARG A 15 2.18 3.76 -13.29
C ARG A 15 1.85 5.25 -13.13
N HIS A 16 1.06 5.62 -12.12
CA HIS A 16 0.76 7.02 -11.85
C HIS A 16 1.99 7.80 -11.40
N LEU A 17 2.90 7.16 -10.65
CA LEU A 17 4.18 7.77 -10.28
C LEU A 17 5.09 7.94 -11.50
N VAL A 18 5.20 6.94 -12.37
CA VAL A 18 5.95 7.02 -13.63
C VAL A 18 5.44 8.17 -14.49
N GLU A 19 4.14 8.25 -14.70
CA GLU A 19 3.51 9.34 -15.44
C GLU A 19 3.77 10.73 -14.81
N ALA A 20 3.74 10.82 -13.47
CA ALA A 20 3.99 12.06 -12.76
C ALA A 20 5.46 12.52 -12.90
N LEU A 21 6.41 11.60 -12.85
CA LEU A 21 7.84 11.88 -13.08
C LEU A 21 8.11 12.30 -14.53
N GLN A 22 7.53 11.58 -15.51
CA GLN A 22 7.67 11.91 -16.93
C GLN A 22 7.08 13.28 -17.26
N ARG A 23 5.93 13.65 -16.68
CA ARG A 23 5.34 15.00 -16.84
C ARG A 23 6.24 16.11 -16.31
N ARG A 24 7.16 15.81 -15.38
CA ARG A 24 8.16 16.72 -14.85
C ARG A 24 9.45 16.75 -15.71
N GLY A 25 9.51 15.97 -16.80
CA GLY A 25 10.69 15.86 -17.67
C GLY A 25 11.82 15.02 -17.07
N GLU A 26 11.51 14.18 -16.08
CA GLU A 26 12.49 13.28 -15.48
C GLU A 26 12.64 12.00 -16.31
N GLU A 27 13.86 11.47 -16.38
CA GLU A 27 14.10 10.12 -16.93
C GLU A 27 13.69 9.07 -15.90
N VAL A 28 12.97 8.06 -16.38
CA VAL A 28 12.45 7.00 -15.53
C VAL A 28 12.83 5.64 -16.09
N ARG A 29 13.31 4.77 -15.21
CA ARG A 29 13.45 3.33 -15.44
C ARG A 29 12.51 2.58 -14.52
N VAL A 30 11.96 1.47 -15.00
CA VAL A 30 11.09 0.59 -14.22
C VAL A 30 11.78 -0.75 -13.97
N LEU A 31 11.60 -1.33 -12.79
CA LEU A 31 11.85 -2.75 -12.52
C LEU A 31 10.52 -3.39 -12.15
N ASP A 32 10.03 -4.28 -13.00
CA ASP A 32 8.76 -4.98 -12.78
C ASP A 32 8.78 -6.38 -13.41
N LEU A 33 7.84 -7.23 -13.04
CA LEU A 33 7.66 -8.56 -13.62
C LEU A 33 7.14 -8.51 -15.06
N VAL A 34 6.55 -7.38 -15.45
CA VAL A 34 6.02 -7.13 -16.80
C VAL A 34 6.52 -5.79 -17.33
N PRO A 35 6.61 -5.61 -18.66
CA PRO A 35 6.99 -4.34 -19.25
C PRO A 35 6.01 -3.21 -18.89
N ALA A 36 6.53 -2.03 -18.56
CA ALA A 36 5.73 -0.81 -18.42
C ALA A 36 5.72 -0.05 -19.76
N LEU A 37 4.55 0.47 -20.15
CA LEU A 37 4.40 1.13 -21.44
C LEU A 37 5.11 2.48 -21.49
N GLY A 38 5.85 2.74 -22.57
CA GLY A 38 6.46 4.05 -22.84
C GLY A 38 7.61 4.44 -21.90
N VAL A 39 8.23 3.47 -21.23
CA VAL A 39 9.35 3.69 -20.31
C VAL A 39 10.35 2.53 -20.34
N GLU A 40 11.62 2.83 -20.16
CA GLU A 40 12.67 1.81 -20.03
C GLU A 40 12.32 0.84 -18.89
N THR A 41 12.26 -0.46 -19.20
CA THR A 41 11.89 -1.48 -18.21
C THR A 41 12.92 -2.59 -18.16
N VAL A 42 13.48 -2.82 -16.98
CA VAL A 42 14.17 -4.06 -16.63
C VAL A 42 13.10 -5.06 -16.18
N VAL A 43 12.85 -6.08 -16.99
CA VAL A 43 11.88 -7.11 -16.66
C VAL A 43 12.53 -8.13 -15.73
N GLY A 44 11.99 -8.24 -14.50
CA GLY A 44 12.52 -9.13 -13.49
C GLY A 44 11.93 -8.89 -12.10
N SER A 45 12.30 -9.74 -11.18
CA SER A 45 11.86 -9.67 -9.77
C SER A 45 12.82 -8.82 -8.93
N VAL A 46 12.28 -8.10 -7.95
CA VAL A 46 13.10 -7.44 -6.91
C VAL A 46 13.88 -8.43 -6.02
N ASN A 47 13.57 -9.72 -6.11
CA ASN A 47 14.29 -10.80 -5.43
C ASN A 47 15.44 -11.38 -6.28
N ASP A 48 15.61 -10.91 -7.51
CA ASP A 48 16.72 -11.27 -8.39
C ASP A 48 17.82 -10.23 -8.23
N ALA A 49 18.97 -10.65 -7.69
CA ALA A 49 20.08 -9.77 -7.39
C ALA A 49 20.66 -9.12 -8.64
N ASP A 50 20.75 -9.88 -9.75
CA ASP A 50 21.30 -9.37 -11.01
C ASP A 50 20.36 -8.34 -11.61
N LYS A 51 19.03 -8.59 -11.58
CA LYS A 51 18.00 -7.65 -12.05
C LYS A 51 17.92 -6.40 -11.18
N ALA A 52 18.05 -6.54 -9.87
CA ALA A 52 18.09 -5.40 -8.95
C ALA A 52 19.32 -4.52 -9.20
N ALA A 53 20.50 -5.13 -9.41
CA ALA A 53 21.74 -4.42 -9.73
C ALA A 53 21.66 -3.74 -11.11
N GLU A 54 21.19 -4.46 -12.15
CA GLU A 54 20.97 -3.91 -13.50
C GLU A 54 20.05 -2.68 -13.44
N ALA A 55 18.92 -2.79 -12.74
CA ALA A 55 17.94 -1.72 -12.65
C ALA A 55 18.48 -0.49 -11.89
N ALA A 56 19.29 -0.68 -10.85
CA ALA A 56 19.83 0.40 -10.02
C ALA A 56 21.05 1.11 -10.66
N GLN A 57 21.62 0.59 -11.74
CA GLN A 57 22.83 1.15 -12.35
C GLN A 57 22.59 2.56 -12.90
N GLY A 58 23.36 3.53 -12.44
CA GLY A 58 23.31 4.92 -12.90
C GLY A 58 22.10 5.70 -12.39
N VAL A 59 21.34 5.16 -11.44
CA VAL A 59 20.12 5.75 -10.89
C VAL A 59 20.46 6.71 -9.74
N ASP A 60 19.83 7.86 -9.74
CA ASP A 60 19.95 8.86 -8.66
C ASP A 60 19.00 8.57 -7.49
N THR A 61 17.76 8.16 -7.82
CA THR A 61 16.68 7.93 -6.85
C THR A 61 15.98 6.61 -7.12
N ILE A 62 15.69 5.86 -6.08
CA ILE A 62 14.81 4.69 -6.16
C ILE A 62 13.50 4.98 -5.43
N PHE A 63 12.37 4.82 -6.14
CA PHE A 63 11.04 4.68 -5.56
C PHE A 63 10.72 3.18 -5.50
N HIS A 64 10.76 2.61 -4.31
CA HIS A 64 10.55 1.18 -4.12
C HIS A 64 9.08 0.90 -3.77
N LEU A 65 8.25 0.64 -4.82
CA LEU A 65 6.83 0.35 -4.72
C LEU A 65 6.52 -1.14 -4.97
N ALA A 66 7.47 -1.91 -5.51
CA ALA A 66 7.27 -3.33 -5.73
C ALA A 66 6.88 -4.03 -4.42
N GLY A 67 5.81 -4.79 -4.45
CA GLY A 67 5.33 -5.52 -3.29
C GLY A 67 4.04 -6.28 -3.59
N ASN A 68 3.79 -7.33 -2.81
CA ASN A 68 2.50 -8.00 -2.78
C ASN A 68 1.61 -7.26 -1.77
N ALA A 69 0.61 -6.52 -2.27
CA ALA A 69 -0.32 -5.70 -1.48
C ALA A 69 -1.66 -6.41 -1.20
N GLN A 70 -1.77 -7.69 -1.49
CA GLN A 70 -2.97 -8.46 -1.21
C GLN A 70 -3.11 -8.74 0.29
N LEU A 71 -4.35 -8.95 0.75
CA LEU A 71 -4.62 -9.29 2.17
C LEU A 71 -4.63 -10.80 2.42
N TRP A 72 -4.45 -11.60 1.38
CA TRP A 72 -4.38 -13.05 1.39
C TRP A 72 -3.50 -13.56 0.24
N ALA A 73 -2.80 -14.64 0.48
CA ALA A 73 -2.10 -15.42 -0.53
C ALA A 73 -2.16 -16.90 -0.13
N SER A 74 -2.19 -17.78 -1.13
CA SER A 74 -2.13 -19.24 -0.90
C SER A 74 -0.81 -19.68 -0.26
N ASP A 75 0.27 -18.96 -0.56
CA ASP A 75 1.57 -19.07 0.09
C ASP A 75 1.84 -17.77 0.87
N GLU A 76 1.62 -17.80 2.18
CA GLU A 76 1.86 -16.66 3.06
C GLU A 76 3.33 -16.22 3.08
N GLY A 77 4.28 -17.12 2.82
CA GLY A 77 5.71 -16.80 2.72
C GLY A 77 6.03 -15.87 1.54
N ALA A 78 5.15 -15.79 0.54
CA ALA A 78 5.32 -14.86 -0.58
C ALA A 78 5.34 -13.38 -0.12
N PHE A 79 4.61 -13.03 0.95
CA PHE A 79 4.65 -11.68 1.50
C PHE A 79 6.04 -11.31 2.02
N ASP A 80 6.66 -12.21 2.80
CA ASP A 80 8.01 -11.96 3.33
C ASP A 80 9.05 -11.92 2.21
N ARG A 81 8.99 -12.87 1.28
CA ARG A 81 9.93 -12.91 0.14
C ARG A 81 9.88 -11.63 -0.68
N VAL A 82 8.70 -11.16 -1.06
CA VAL A 82 8.58 -10.01 -1.95
C VAL A 82 8.74 -8.70 -1.18
N ASN A 83 8.00 -8.51 -0.09
CA ASN A 83 7.95 -7.22 0.60
C ASN A 83 9.18 -6.96 1.47
N HIS A 84 9.66 -7.97 2.21
CA HIS A 84 10.79 -7.80 3.14
C HIS A 84 12.14 -8.12 2.47
N LEU A 85 12.30 -9.36 1.95
CA LEU A 85 13.58 -9.76 1.35
C LEU A 85 13.85 -9.01 0.05
N GLY A 86 12.82 -8.74 -0.78
CA GLY A 86 12.93 -7.90 -1.97
C GLY A 86 13.36 -6.47 -1.62
N THR A 87 12.82 -5.88 -0.54
CA THR A 87 13.27 -4.56 -0.06
C THR A 87 14.75 -4.61 0.33
N ARG A 88 15.19 -5.63 1.06
CA ARG A 88 16.61 -5.78 1.44
C ARG A 88 17.52 -5.87 0.20
N MET A 89 17.12 -6.65 -0.80
CA MET A 89 17.83 -6.77 -2.07
C MET A 89 17.98 -5.41 -2.76
N MET A 90 16.88 -4.64 -2.84
CA MET A 90 16.91 -3.31 -3.43
C MET A 90 17.75 -2.30 -2.64
N LEU A 91 17.80 -2.41 -1.30
CA LEU A 91 18.71 -1.59 -0.48
C LEU A 91 20.19 -1.92 -0.75
N GLU A 92 20.53 -3.18 -0.94
CA GLU A 92 21.88 -3.62 -1.30
C GLU A 92 22.27 -3.13 -2.69
N ALA A 93 21.38 -3.27 -3.69
CA ALA A 93 21.58 -2.75 -5.04
C ALA A 93 21.74 -1.23 -5.05
N ALA A 94 20.90 -0.51 -4.30
CA ALA A 94 20.99 0.94 -4.16
C ALA A 94 22.35 1.38 -3.57
N ARG A 95 22.82 0.69 -2.54
CA ARG A 95 24.12 0.96 -1.92
C ARG A 95 25.27 0.71 -2.89
N ALA A 96 25.24 -0.43 -3.59
CA ALA A 96 26.31 -0.82 -4.52
C ALA A 96 26.39 0.13 -5.72
N SER A 97 25.26 0.68 -6.17
CA SER A 97 25.17 1.62 -7.30
C SER A 97 25.33 3.09 -6.91
N GLY A 98 25.53 3.41 -5.62
CA GLY A 98 25.70 4.78 -5.15
C GLY A 98 24.44 5.65 -5.27
N VAL A 99 23.26 5.03 -5.17
CA VAL A 99 21.97 5.74 -5.20
C VAL A 99 21.89 6.77 -4.08
N ARG A 100 21.52 8.00 -4.42
CA ARG A 100 21.52 9.12 -3.47
C ARG A 100 20.27 9.17 -2.60
N ARG A 101 19.12 8.73 -3.12
CA ARG A 101 17.83 8.83 -2.43
C ARG A 101 17.02 7.55 -2.60
N PHE A 102 16.45 7.06 -1.51
CA PHE A 102 15.57 5.88 -1.51
C PHE A 102 14.22 6.22 -0.87
N VAL A 103 13.12 6.09 -1.62
CA VAL A 103 11.76 6.30 -1.12
C VAL A 103 11.05 4.95 -1.06
N HIS A 104 10.77 4.49 0.15
CA HIS A 104 10.11 3.21 0.40
C HIS A 104 8.59 3.38 0.52
N CYS A 105 7.85 2.59 -0.25
CA CYS A 105 6.41 2.47 -0.11
C CYS A 105 6.05 1.45 0.96
N SER A 106 5.64 1.92 2.14
CA SER A 106 5.10 1.10 3.21
C SER A 106 3.58 0.89 3.08
N SER A 107 2.85 0.82 4.19
CA SER A 107 1.39 0.66 4.23
C SER A 107 0.81 1.13 5.56
N LEU A 108 -0.41 1.69 5.56
CA LEU A 108 -1.18 1.97 6.77
C LEU A 108 -1.26 0.77 7.73
N THR A 109 -1.15 -0.43 7.20
CA THR A 109 -1.27 -1.67 7.98
C THR A 109 -0.16 -1.85 9.00
N THR A 110 0.97 -1.13 8.86
CA THR A 110 2.06 -1.10 9.86
C THR A 110 1.73 -0.24 11.08
N LEU A 111 0.64 0.53 11.01
CA LEU A 111 0.14 1.40 12.08
C LEU A 111 -1.05 0.80 12.83
N VAL A 112 -1.50 -0.41 12.46
CA VAL A 112 -2.67 -1.06 13.07
C VAL A 112 -2.29 -2.45 13.57
N GLY A 113 -2.34 -2.64 14.88
CA GLY A 113 -1.92 -3.88 15.53
C GLY A 113 -3.00 -4.55 16.38
N ALA A 114 -2.67 -5.72 16.91
CA ALA A 114 -3.57 -6.50 17.78
C ALA A 114 -3.94 -5.75 19.08
N ARG A 115 -3.04 -4.90 19.57
CA ARG A 115 -3.24 -4.05 20.76
C ARG A 115 -3.77 -2.66 20.44
N THR A 116 -3.97 -2.32 19.17
CA THR A 116 -4.59 -1.04 18.79
C THR A 116 -6.00 -0.97 19.38
N ARG A 117 -6.30 0.13 20.08
CA ARG A 117 -7.60 0.36 20.70
C ARG A 117 -8.70 0.41 19.60
N ILE A 118 -9.80 -0.31 19.82
CA ILE A 118 -10.93 -0.33 18.90
C ILE A 118 -11.72 0.98 19.03
N GLY A 119 -12.06 1.56 17.90
CA GLY A 119 -12.82 2.84 17.81
C GLY A 119 -11.94 4.05 18.09
N ALA A 120 -12.44 5.20 18.12
CA ALA A 120 -11.90 6.53 18.42
C ALA A 120 -10.34 6.72 18.57
N SER A 121 -9.53 5.93 17.89
CA SER A 121 -8.08 6.09 17.82
C SER A 121 -7.70 6.73 16.49
N THR A 122 -6.84 7.73 16.54
CA THR A 122 -6.18 8.29 15.35
C THR A 122 -4.75 7.81 15.34
N ALA A 123 -4.34 7.19 14.25
CA ALA A 123 -2.96 6.76 14.03
C ALA A 123 -2.23 7.74 13.11
N ASP A 124 -0.97 7.93 13.38
CA ASP A 124 -0.04 8.65 12.54
C ASP A 124 1.31 7.92 12.50
N GLU A 125 2.25 8.45 11.77
CA GLU A 125 3.57 7.86 11.59
C GLU A 125 4.45 7.84 12.85
N THR A 126 4.03 8.41 13.96
CA THR A 126 4.77 8.32 15.25
C THR A 126 4.59 6.97 15.91
N LEU A 127 3.52 6.25 15.55
CA LEU A 127 3.24 4.93 16.10
C LEU A 127 4.34 3.93 15.71
N ARG A 128 4.83 3.19 16.71
CA ARG A 128 5.84 2.13 16.55
C ARG A 128 5.29 0.83 17.14
N LEU A 129 4.92 -0.10 16.25
CA LEU A 129 4.37 -1.39 16.67
C LEU A 129 5.43 -2.49 16.59
N ALA A 130 5.24 -3.55 17.38
CA ALA A 130 6.07 -4.75 17.30
C ALA A 130 5.58 -5.70 16.18
N SER A 131 6.47 -6.56 15.68
CA SER A 131 6.10 -7.54 14.64
C SER A 131 5.02 -8.51 15.11
N ASP A 132 4.98 -8.79 16.42
CA ASP A 132 3.99 -9.69 17.02
C ASP A 132 2.61 -9.03 17.18
N ASP A 133 2.54 -7.69 17.03
CA ASP A 133 1.28 -6.96 16.98
C ASP A 133 0.60 -7.02 15.62
N MET A 134 1.31 -7.41 14.58
CA MET A 134 0.79 -7.35 13.20
C MET A 134 -0.37 -8.32 12.99
N LEU A 135 -1.43 -7.84 12.34
CA LEU A 135 -2.70 -8.55 12.15
C LEU A 135 -2.69 -9.59 11.02
N GLY A 136 -1.54 -9.94 10.51
CA GLY A 136 -1.37 -10.95 9.47
C GLY A 136 0.00 -10.89 8.79
N PRO A 137 0.26 -11.81 7.85
CA PRO A 137 1.57 -11.90 7.19
C PRO A 137 1.90 -10.68 6.34
N TYR A 138 0.94 -10.09 5.63
CA TYR A 138 1.16 -8.86 4.85
C TYR A 138 1.59 -7.67 5.73
N PRO A 139 0.84 -7.23 6.77
CA PRO A 139 1.29 -6.17 7.66
C PRO A 139 2.67 -6.44 8.27
N ARG A 140 2.93 -7.69 8.66
CA ARG A 140 4.22 -8.09 9.23
C ARG A 140 5.36 -7.92 8.24
N SER A 141 5.19 -8.35 7.00
CA SER A 141 6.21 -8.19 5.95
C SER A 141 6.53 -6.73 5.64
N LYS A 142 5.50 -5.86 5.61
CA LYS A 142 5.68 -4.41 5.41
C LYS A 142 6.41 -3.77 6.59
N LEU A 143 6.10 -4.15 7.82
CA LEU A 143 6.81 -3.66 9.01
C LEU A 143 8.29 -4.09 9.02
N LEU A 144 8.58 -5.34 8.62
CA LEU A 144 9.97 -5.83 8.52
C LEU A 144 10.74 -5.08 7.42
N ALA A 145 10.08 -4.77 6.31
CA ALA A 145 10.65 -3.94 5.25
C ALA A 145 10.96 -2.51 5.75
N GLU A 146 10.03 -1.85 6.46
CA GLU A 146 10.31 -0.54 7.09
C GLU A 146 11.55 -0.59 7.98
N ARG A 147 11.66 -1.61 8.83
CA ARG A 147 12.82 -1.77 9.72
C ARG A 147 14.13 -1.97 8.94
N ALA A 148 14.10 -2.72 7.84
CA ALA A 148 15.26 -2.86 6.97
C ALA A 148 15.68 -1.51 6.38
N VAL A 149 14.72 -0.68 5.96
CA VAL A 149 14.96 0.68 5.46
C VAL A 149 15.50 1.60 6.56
N GLU A 150 14.88 1.62 7.75
CA GLU A 150 15.32 2.42 8.91
C GLU A 150 16.76 2.09 9.33
N ASN A 151 17.15 0.82 9.25
CA ASN A 151 18.49 0.35 9.59
C ASN A 151 19.50 0.49 8.44
N SER A 152 19.08 0.97 7.27
CA SER A 152 19.97 1.17 6.13
C SER A 152 20.80 2.45 6.28
N TRP A 153 21.98 2.46 5.69
CA TRP A 153 22.85 3.66 5.65
C TRP A 153 22.44 4.67 4.57
N LEU A 154 21.42 4.36 3.79
CA LEU A 154 20.95 5.21 2.70
C LEU A 154 20.24 6.46 3.21
N ASP A 155 20.21 7.49 2.39
CA ASP A 155 19.28 8.60 2.57
C ASP A 155 17.88 8.13 2.17
N ALA A 156 17.21 7.44 3.09
CA ALA A 156 15.93 6.82 2.87
C ALA A 156 14.79 7.56 3.57
N VAL A 157 13.63 7.58 2.91
CA VAL A 157 12.36 8.08 3.45
C VAL A 157 11.30 7.01 3.29
N ILE A 158 10.43 6.88 4.29
CA ILE A 158 9.34 5.92 4.28
C ILE A 158 8.03 6.66 4.06
N ALA A 159 7.39 6.44 2.93
CA ALA A 159 6.05 6.89 2.63
C ALA A 159 5.05 5.79 3.00
N ILE A 160 4.05 6.13 3.79
CA ILE A 160 3.03 5.21 4.30
C ILE A 160 1.70 5.55 3.62
N PRO A 161 1.38 4.98 2.45
CA PRO A 161 0.09 5.19 1.81
C PRO A 161 -1.03 4.55 2.62
N THR A 162 -2.21 5.14 2.52
CA THR A 162 -3.45 4.52 2.97
C THR A 162 -4.08 3.70 1.85
N GLU A 163 -5.37 3.76 1.64
CA GLU A 163 -6.11 2.97 0.65
C GLU A 163 -6.21 3.74 -0.67
N PRO A 164 -5.33 3.48 -1.68
CA PRO A 164 -5.35 4.22 -2.92
C PRO A 164 -6.58 3.87 -3.76
N LEU A 165 -7.24 4.90 -4.27
CA LEU A 165 -8.34 4.80 -5.23
C LEU A 165 -8.06 5.64 -6.46
N GLY A 166 -8.57 5.23 -7.60
CA GLY A 166 -8.51 5.96 -8.86
C GLY A 166 -8.63 5.07 -10.08
N ALA A 167 -8.60 5.69 -11.25
CA ALA A 167 -8.69 4.97 -12.51
C ALA A 167 -7.44 4.13 -12.79
N GLY A 168 -7.61 3.03 -13.51
CA GLY A 168 -6.51 2.19 -13.99
C GLY A 168 -6.02 1.13 -13.00
N ASP A 169 -6.76 0.80 -11.94
CA ASP A 169 -6.42 -0.33 -11.08
C ASP A 169 -6.86 -1.67 -11.70
N GLU A 170 -6.08 -2.14 -12.66
CA GLU A 170 -6.32 -3.42 -13.34
C GLU A 170 -6.01 -4.63 -12.45
N SER A 171 -5.15 -4.45 -11.45
CA SER A 171 -4.80 -5.50 -10.48
C SER A 171 -5.89 -5.72 -9.45
N LEU A 172 -6.89 -4.84 -9.40
CA LEU A 172 -7.99 -4.83 -8.45
C LEU A 172 -7.47 -4.93 -7.01
N THR A 173 -6.78 -3.87 -6.58
CA THR A 173 -6.35 -3.76 -5.18
C THR A 173 -7.52 -3.95 -4.22
N PRO A 174 -7.28 -4.32 -2.96
CA PRO A 174 -8.37 -4.59 -2.02
C PRO A 174 -9.43 -3.49 -1.92
N PRO A 175 -9.11 -2.17 -1.90
CA PRO A 175 -10.12 -1.12 -1.91
C PRO A 175 -10.98 -1.11 -3.18
N THR A 176 -10.35 -1.21 -4.36
CA THR A 176 -11.06 -1.24 -5.64
C THR A 176 -11.95 -2.47 -5.76
N ARG A 177 -11.44 -3.64 -5.37
CA ARG A 177 -12.22 -4.89 -5.35
C ARG A 177 -13.45 -4.76 -4.46
N MET A 178 -13.29 -4.22 -3.25
CA MET A 178 -14.40 -4.01 -2.32
C MET A 178 -15.49 -3.11 -2.92
N ILE A 179 -15.11 -1.99 -3.53
CA ILE A 179 -16.06 -1.07 -4.18
C ILE A 179 -16.82 -1.77 -5.32
N LEU A 180 -16.09 -2.47 -6.20
CA LEU A 180 -16.71 -3.21 -7.31
C LEU A 180 -17.64 -4.34 -6.83
N ASP A 181 -17.29 -5.02 -5.75
CA ASP A 181 -18.11 -6.08 -5.18
C ASP A 181 -19.35 -5.53 -4.44
N LEU A 182 -19.26 -4.32 -3.85
CA LEU A 182 -20.42 -3.58 -3.33
C LEU A 182 -21.37 -3.18 -4.45
N LEU A 183 -20.86 -2.53 -5.49
CA LEU A 183 -21.63 -2.12 -6.67
C LEU A 183 -22.26 -3.32 -7.41
N GLY A 184 -21.56 -4.44 -7.45
CA GLY A 184 -22.02 -5.68 -8.05
C GLY A 184 -22.96 -6.52 -7.17
N GLY A 185 -23.33 -6.03 -5.98
CA GLY A 185 -24.24 -6.73 -5.05
C GLY A 185 -23.67 -8.03 -4.47
N LYS A 186 -22.35 -8.24 -4.53
CA LYS A 186 -21.69 -9.46 -4.06
C LYS A 186 -21.43 -9.46 -2.55
N ILE A 187 -21.49 -8.29 -1.90
CA ILE A 187 -21.32 -8.11 -0.46
C ILE A 187 -22.71 -7.89 0.16
N PRO A 188 -23.30 -8.90 0.81
CA PRO A 188 -24.67 -8.80 1.34
C PRO A 188 -24.77 -8.05 2.66
N ALA A 189 -23.64 -7.89 3.37
CA ALA A 189 -23.58 -7.23 4.66
C ALA A 189 -22.18 -6.63 4.90
N THR A 190 -22.13 -5.55 5.66
CA THR A 190 -20.88 -4.84 6.00
C THR A 190 -20.63 -4.84 7.51
N ILE A 191 -19.48 -4.33 7.94
CA ILE A 191 -19.16 -4.04 9.34
C ILE A 191 -19.03 -2.53 9.53
N ASP A 192 -19.22 -2.08 10.76
CA ASP A 192 -18.90 -0.70 11.14
C ASP A 192 -17.38 -0.52 11.16
N CYS A 193 -16.86 0.25 10.23
CA CYS A 193 -15.43 0.56 10.12
C CYS A 193 -15.19 1.95 9.55
N VAL A 194 -13.97 2.40 9.68
CA VAL A 194 -13.45 3.61 9.03
C VAL A 194 -12.38 3.17 8.03
N LEU A 195 -12.46 3.70 6.84
CA LEU A 195 -11.52 3.54 5.73
C LEU A 195 -10.83 4.89 5.49
N ASN A 196 -9.61 4.89 5.01
CA ASN A 196 -8.95 6.15 4.66
C ASN A 196 -8.51 6.09 3.20
N PHE A 197 -9.27 6.74 2.34
CA PHE A 197 -9.02 6.75 0.91
C PHE A 197 -8.11 7.89 0.50
N VAL A 198 -7.14 7.59 -0.36
CA VAL A 198 -6.25 8.56 -0.98
C VAL A 198 -6.35 8.47 -2.50
N ASP A 199 -6.52 9.62 -3.15
CA ASP A 199 -6.48 9.66 -4.63
C ASP A 199 -5.10 9.24 -5.13
N VAL A 200 -5.07 8.31 -6.08
CA VAL A 200 -3.82 7.70 -6.58
C VAL A 200 -2.89 8.70 -7.25
N LYS A 201 -3.44 9.73 -7.92
CA LYS A 201 -2.61 10.79 -8.54
C LYS A 201 -2.00 11.69 -7.46
N SER A 202 -2.79 12.06 -6.45
CA SER A 202 -2.29 12.77 -5.28
C SER A 202 -1.23 11.96 -4.53
N LEU A 203 -1.42 10.64 -4.42
CA LEU A 203 -0.45 9.74 -3.80
C LEU A 203 0.87 9.72 -4.58
N ALA A 204 0.84 9.67 -5.93
CA ALA A 204 2.03 9.76 -6.76
C ALA A 204 2.82 11.06 -6.51
N GLU A 205 2.12 12.20 -6.43
CA GLU A 205 2.75 13.48 -6.05
C GLU A 205 3.29 13.45 -4.61
N GLY A 206 2.66 12.71 -3.71
CA GLY A 206 3.12 12.49 -2.34
C GLY A 206 4.46 11.74 -2.27
N PHE A 207 4.66 10.72 -3.11
CA PHE A 207 5.96 10.04 -3.22
C PHE A 207 7.05 10.98 -3.72
N ILE A 208 6.74 11.82 -4.71
CA ILE A 208 7.68 12.82 -5.23
C ILE A 208 8.01 13.87 -4.16
N ALA A 209 7.00 14.36 -3.44
CA ALA A 209 7.21 15.30 -2.33
C ALA A 209 8.06 14.66 -1.20
N ALA A 210 7.88 13.37 -0.91
CA ALA A 210 8.69 12.63 0.05
C ALA A 210 10.15 12.52 -0.42
N ARG A 211 10.41 12.32 -1.73
CA ARG A 211 11.74 12.39 -2.30
C ARG A 211 12.37 13.77 -2.12
N ASP A 212 11.64 14.82 -2.49
CA ASP A 212 12.19 16.17 -2.61
C ASP A 212 12.39 16.86 -1.26
N LYS A 213 11.48 16.64 -0.31
CA LYS A 213 11.42 17.38 0.97
C LYS A 213 11.48 16.49 2.21
N GLY A 214 11.30 15.18 2.06
CA GLY A 214 11.32 14.25 3.17
C GLY A 214 12.71 14.21 3.84
N ARG A 215 12.75 14.15 5.16
CA ARG A 215 14.00 14.02 5.90
C ARG A 215 14.44 12.56 5.97
N ARG A 216 15.74 12.33 5.89
CA ARG A 216 16.34 11.00 6.05
C ARG A 216 15.84 10.30 7.32
N GLY A 217 15.46 9.04 7.20
CA GLY A 217 14.97 8.21 8.30
C GLY A 217 13.55 8.51 8.75
N GLU A 218 12.90 9.52 8.16
CA GLU A 218 11.55 9.91 8.56
C GLU A 218 10.48 9.11 7.82
N ARG A 219 9.35 8.97 8.50
CA ARG A 219 8.12 8.38 7.98
C ARG A 219 7.09 9.47 7.72
N TYR A 220 6.34 9.37 6.64
CA TYR A 220 5.27 10.29 6.27
C TYR A 220 4.03 9.49 5.86
N LEU A 221 2.94 9.69 6.58
CA LEU A 221 1.65 9.10 6.22
C LEU A 221 1.04 9.89 5.06
N LEU A 222 0.84 9.21 3.94
CA LEU A 222 0.19 9.74 2.74
C LEU A 222 -1.25 9.23 2.67
N GLY A 223 -2.09 9.79 3.53
CA GLY A 223 -3.50 9.44 3.62
C GLY A 223 -4.41 10.57 3.14
N GLY A 224 -5.59 10.19 2.70
CA GLY A 224 -6.63 11.13 2.31
C GLY A 224 -7.70 11.29 3.40
N GLU A 225 -8.97 11.15 3.02
CA GLU A 225 -10.10 11.34 3.92
C GLU A 225 -10.46 10.06 4.68
N ASN A 226 -10.77 10.21 5.98
CA ASN A 226 -11.34 9.14 6.80
C ASN A 226 -12.84 9.04 6.52
N VAL A 227 -13.26 7.94 5.92
CA VAL A 227 -14.63 7.71 5.47
C VAL A 227 -15.24 6.56 6.25
N SER A 228 -16.39 6.78 6.90
CA SER A 228 -17.12 5.65 7.52
C SER A 228 -17.71 4.74 6.45
N MET A 229 -17.86 3.45 6.75
CA MET A 229 -18.52 2.50 5.84
C MET A 229 -19.90 3.01 5.41
N ARG A 230 -20.66 3.60 6.33
CA ARG A 230 -21.98 4.19 6.02
C ARG A 230 -21.86 5.30 4.96
N ARG A 231 -20.94 6.25 5.13
CA ARG A 231 -20.70 7.34 4.16
C ARG A 231 -20.30 6.79 2.79
N LEU A 232 -19.43 5.76 2.77
CA LEU A 232 -19.05 5.09 1.52
C LEU A 232 -20.28 4.51 0.81
N LEU A 233 -21.13 3.77 1.53
CA LEU A 233 -22.33 3.17 0.95
C LEU A 233 -23.31 4.22 0.43
N GLU A 234 -23.56 5.29 1.20
CA GLU A 234 -24.41 6.42 0.79
C GLU A 234 -23.87 7.06 -0.49
N THR A 235 -22.57 7.33 -0.57
CA THR A 235 -21.92 7.91 -1.76
C THR A 235 -22.01 6.98 -2.97
N LEU A 236 -21.78 5.67 -2.79
CA LEU A 236 -21.89 4.70 -3.88
C LEU A 236 -23.34 4.56 -4.39
N GLU A 237 -24.32 4.57 -3.50
CA GLU A 237 -25.75 4.53 -3.87
C GLU A 237 -26.15 5.80 -4.64
N GLU A 238 -25.73 6.98 -4.18
CA GLU A 238 -25.99 8.26 -4.82
C GLU A 238 -25.39 8.34 -6.24
N LEU A 239 -24.13 7.93 -6.40
CA LEU A 239 -23.43 8.03 -7.67
C LEU A 239 -23.84 6.97 -8.70
N SER A 240 -24.18 5.77 -8.25
CA SER A 240 -24.44 4.62 -9.14
C SER A 240 -25.93 4.32 -9.34
N GLY A 241 -26.79 4.74 -8.41
CA GLY A 241 -28.19 4.30 -8.33
C GLY A 241 -28.35 2.84 -7.92
N ALA A 242 -27.27 2.11 -7.64
CA ALA A 242 -27.33 0.71 -7.22
C ALA A 242 -27.67 0.61 -5.72
N GLY A 243 -28.55 -0.31 -5.36
CA GLY A 243 -28.90 -0.54 -3.95
C GLY A 243 -27.73 -1.12 -3.16
N MET A 244 -27.33 -0.45 -2.09
CA MET A 244 -26.25 -0.87 -1.21
C MET A 244 -26.72 -1.79 -0.07
N PRO A 245 -25.85 -2.65 0.50
CA PRO A 245 -26.20 -3.53 1.60
C PRO A 245 -26.65 -2.73 2.84
N LYS A 246 -27.83 -3.09 3.38
CA LYS A 246 -28.42 -2.44 4.56
C LYS A 246 -28.07 -3.17 5.86
N THR A 247 -27.62 -4.42 5.76
CA THR A 247 -27.28 -5.25 6.91
C THR A 247 -25.89 -4.94 7.41
N GLN A 248 -25.78 -4.66 8.71
CA GLN A 248 -24.52 -4.49 9.39
C GLN A 248 -24.28 -5.65 10.36
N LEU A 249 -23.18 -6.35 10.20
CA LEU A 249 -22.79 -7.47 11.07
C LEU A 249 -22.06 -6.97 12.30
N PRO A 250 -22.33 -7.55 13.48
CA PRO A 250 -21.44 -7.40 14.63
C PRO A 250 -20.03 -7.90 14.28
N TYR A 251 -19.00 -7.22 14.80
CA TYR A 251 -17.60 -7.56 14.49
C TYR A 251 -17.26 -9.04 14.76
N GLY A 252 -17.75 -9.61 15.87
CA GLY A 252 -17.53 -11.03 16.18
C GLY A 252 -18.06 -11.99 15.12
N ALA A 253 -19.25 -11.71 14.54
CA ALA A 253 -19.82 -12.50 13.45
C ALA A 253 -18.97 -12.37 12.17
N ALA A 254 -18.53 -11.15 11.83
CA ALA A 254 -17.66 -10.93 10.68
C ALA A 254 -16.28 -11.60 10.85
N LEU A 255 -15.73 -11.59 12.07
CA LEU A 255 -14.47 -12.27 12.38
C LEU A 255 -14.58 -13.78 12.19
N LEU A 256 -15.69 -14.39 12.65
CA LEU A 256 -15.93 -15.83 12.45
C LEU A 256 -16.11 -16.15 10.96
N ALA A 257 -16.87 -15.34 10.23
CA ALA A 257 -17.04 -15.52 8.79
C ALA A 257 -15.71 -15.41 8.03
N GLY A 258 -14.89 -14.41 8.34
CA GLY A 258 -13.56 -14.23 7.74
C GLY A 258 -12.59 -15.38 8.09
N LEU A 259 -12.70 -15.92 9.31
CA LEU A 259 -11.90 -17.08 9.71
C LEU A 259 -12.28 -18.33 8.89
N VAL A 260 -13.57 -18.62 8.78
CA VAL A 260 -14.09 -19.77 8.00
C VAL A 260 -13.73 -19.61 6.51
N ASP A 261 -13.95 -18.42 5.95
CA ASP A 261 -13.65 -18.14 4.54
C ASP A 261 -12.15 -18.27 4.23
N THR A 262 -11.30 -17.73 5.10
CA THR A 262 -9.85 -17.76 4.89
C THR A 262 -9.24 -19.13 5.20
N ALA A 263 -9.60 -19.75 6.32
CA ALA A 263 -8.95 -20.98 6.79
C ALA A 263 -9.52 -22.26 6.17
N ILE A 264 -10.77 -22.21 5.70
CA ILE A 264 -11.44 -23.41 5.15
C ILE A 264 -11.73 -23.22 3.66
N VAL A 265 -12.58 -22.21 3.30
CA VAL A 265 -13.05 -22.06 1.91
C VAL A 265 -11.89 -21.78 0.96
N ALA A 266 -11.00 -20.83 1.30
CA ALA A 266 -9.86 -20.48 0.45
C ALA A 266 -8.86 -21.64 0.30
N GLN A 267 -8.60 -22.36 1.39
CA GLN A 267 -7.69 -23.50 1.36
C GLN A 267 -8.23 -24.68 0.52
N VAL A 268 -9.53 -24.97 0.62
CA VAL A 268 -10.17 -26.05 -0.14
C VAL A 268 -10.35 -25.69 -1.61
N THR A 269 -10.73 -24.45 -1.90
CA THR A 269 -11.04 -24.00 -3.27
C THR A 269 -9.84 -23.48 -4.03
N GLY A 270 -8.75 -23.12 -3.36
CA GLY A 270 -7.60 -22.42 -3.93
C GLY A 270 -7.91 -20.98 -4.41
N LYS A 271 -9.12 -20.49 -4.11
CA LYS A 271 -9.55 -19.14 -4.55
C LYS A 271 -9.39 -18.13 -3.41
N PRO A 272 -9.11 -16.85 -3.74
CA PRO A 272 -9.07 -15.78 -2.74
C PRO A 272 -10.37 -15.74 -1.92
N PRO A 273 -10.29 -15.58 -0.59
CA PRO A 273 -11.46 -15.44 0.26
C PRO A 273 -12.20 -14.14 -0.07
N LYS A 274 -13.52 -14.15 0.05
CA LYS A 274 -14.38 -12.96 -0.12
C LYS A 274 -14.16 -11.95 1.02
N ALA A 275 -13.89 -12.45 2.22
CA ALA A 275 -13.62 -11.66 3.41
C ALA A 275 -12.28 -12.09 4.04
N PRO A 276 -11.13 -11.67 3.48
CA PRO A 276 -9.82 -12.03 4.03
C PRO A 276 -9.73 -11.69 5.52
N LEU A 277 -9.35 -12.65 6.35
CA LEU A 277 -9.29 -12.48 7.81
C LEU A 277 -8.41 -11.28 8.22
N THR A 278 -7.31 -11.05 7.53
CA THR A 278 -6.45 -9.88 7.74
C THR A 278 -7.23 -8.58 7.54
N GLY A 279 -8.02 -8.47 6.46
CA GLY A 279 -8.86 -7.30 6.18
C GLY A 279 -9.92 -7.08 7.24
N VAL A 280 -10.63 -8.13 7.66
CA VAL A 280 -11.66 -8.05 8.72
C VAL A 280 -11.04 -7.59 10.05
N ARG A 281 -9.85 -8.11 10.40
CA ARG A 281 -9.13 -7.71 11.62
C ARG A 281 -8.70 -6.24 11.59
N LEU A 282 -8.18 -5.76 10.46
CA LEU A 282 -7.79 -4.36 10.27
C LEU A 282 -9.01 -3.43 10.38
N ALA A 283 -10.05 -3.68 9.58
CA ALA A 283 -11.27 -2.88 9.55
C ALA A 283 -11.96 -2.82 10.92
N GLY A 284 -11.97 -3.94 11.65
CA GLY A 284 -12.57 -4.01 12.99
C GLY A 284 -11.88 -3.15 14.05
N ARG A 285 -10.66 -2.64 13.79
CA ARG A 285 -9.99 -1.69 14.71
C ARG A 285 -10.55 -0.27 14.61
N ARG A 286 -11.23 0.07 13.50
CA ARG A 286 -11.88 1.38 13.27
C ARG A 286 -10.94 2.55 13.54
N VAL A 287 -9.75 2.49 12.94
CA VAL A 287 -8.69 3.49 13.11
C VAL A 287 -8.86 4.59 12.07
N SER A 288 -8.83 5.84 12.51
CA SER A 288 -8.64 7.00 11.65
C SER A 288 -7.16 7.30 11.46
N PHE A 289 -6.79 7.96 10.37
CA PHE A 289 -5.41 8.29 10.07
C PHE A 289 -5.23 9.80 9.92
N SER A 290 -4.06 10.33 10.28
CA SER A 290 -3.72 11.74 10.18
C SER A 290 -2.47 11.95 9.35
N SER A 291 -2.58 12.72 8.26
CA SER A 291 -1.47 13.12 7.37
C SER A 291 -0.88 14.49 7.74
N ALA A 292 -1.12 14.98 8.95
CA ALA A 292 -0.71 16.34 9.37
C ALA A 292 0.79 16.59 9.18
N LYS A 293 1.65 15.61 9.42
CA LYS A 293 3.10 15.73 9.20
C LYS A 293 3.46 15.83 7.73
N ALA A 294 2.81 15.05 6.84
CA ALA A 294 3.02 15.16 5.42
C ALA A 294 2.56 16.54 4.89
N GLN A 295 1.43 17.04 5.39
CA GLN A 295 0.96 18.40 5.06
C GLN A 295 1.97 19.46 5.47
N ALA A 296 2.43 19.44 6.70
CA ALA A 296 3.35 20.44 7.24
C ALA A 296 4.78 20.30 6.67
N GLY A 297 5.29 19.07 6.58
CA GLY A 297 6.69 18.82 6.24
C GLY A 297 6.97 18.71 4.74
N LEU A 298 6.00 18.18 3.97
CA LEU A 298 6.13 18.00 2.53
C LEU A 298 5.34 19.03 1.74
N GLY A 299 4.39 19.75 2.36
CA GLY A 299 3.44 20.62 1.67
C GLY A 299 2.49 19.82 0.77
N TRP A 300 2.17 18.60 1.15
CA TRP A 300 1.36 17.68 0.36
C TRP A 300 -0.02 17.48 0.99
N THR A 301 -1.03 17.43 0.13
CA THR A 301 -2.41 17.08 0.50
C THR A 301 -3.01 16.16 -0.56
N SER A 302 -3.91 15.27 -0.16
CA SER A 302 -4.73 14.49 -1.11
C SER A 302 -5.90 15.32 -1.64
N ALA A 303 -6.37 14.98 -2.84
CA ALA A 303 -7.70 15.37 -3.28
C ALA A 303 -8.77 14.83 -2.32
N PRO A 304 -9.92 15.51 -2.16
CA PRO A 304 -11.02 15.03 -1.33
C PRO A 304 -11.66 13.76 -1.92
N PHE A 305 -12.32 13.01 -1.03
CA PHE A 305 -13.11 11.82 -1.39
C PHE A 305 -14.46 12.20 -1.99
#